data_04d515fa7d01737bc842b11c1579c774
#
_entry.id   04d515fa7d01737bc842b11c1579c774
#
_cell.length_a   1.000
_cell.length_b   1.000
_cell.length_c   1.000
_cell.angle_alpha   90.00
_cell.angle_beta   90.00
_cell.angle_gamma   90.00
#
_symmetry.space_group_name_H-M   'P 1'
#
loop_
_entity.id
_entity.type
_entity.pdbx_description
1 polymer ?
#
loop_
_entity_poly.entity_id
_entity_poly.type
_entity_poly.pdbx_seq_one_letter_code
_entity_poly.pdbx_strand_id
1 'polypeptide(L)'
;MKTKSLKQSLSAFIMAVLFTVTASAQTKPNIYILATGGTIAGQGASQVSSGYKAGAISVDQMLSAVPQIMDIATIKGEQVAQIGSQDMNNEVWLKLAKRVNELLSQPDVDGIVITHGTDTQEETAYFLNLTVKSDKPVVLVGSMRPATAISADGPRNIYNAVACAIAPESKGKGVMVVMDDKIIGADDIAKTHTLWVSTFEDPNYGPLGIMYNGKPIYSRESVKRHTTKSEFDITNLTELPRVEVILSYSNATELFVDAAVKGGAKGIVVAGVGNGNMTTAMQNALAKEAKKGIAVVRSSRIMVGPTCQWDEVDDDALGFSASWFINPYRARVLLMLALTKTNDYKEIQRMFSEY
;
A
#
# COMPACT_ATOMS: atom_id res chain seq x y z
N MET A 1 60.36 56.36 36.47
CA MET A 1 61.23 55.52 35.61
C MET A 1 60.34 54.49 34.92
N LYS A 2 60.23 54.64 33.63
CA LYS A 2 59.86 53.65 32.56
C LYS A 2 58.69 52.76 32.77
N THR A 3 57.51 53.21 32.39
CA THR A 3 56.37 52.44 31.90
C THR A 3 56.70 51.86 30.51
N LYS A 4 57.03 50.58 30.44
CA LYS A 4 57.11 49.85 29.18
C LYS A 4 55.82 49.12 28.92
N SER A 5 55.08 49.64 27.98
CA SER A 5 54.41 48.99 26.88
C SER A 5 53.78 47.61 27.13
N LEU A 6 52.54 47.65 27.55
CA LEU A 6 51.59 46.54 27.55
C LEU A 6 50.73 46.52 26.25
N LYS A 7 51.32 47.05 25.14
CA LYS A 7 50.59 47.20 23.87
C LYS A 7 51.01 46.22 22.77
N GLN A 8 51.82 45.21 23.06
CA GLN A 8 52.29 44.28 22.04
C GLN A 8 51.77 42.84 22.14
N SER A 9 50.87 42.54 23.10
CA SER A 9 50.34 41.15 23.26
C SER A 9 48.88 40.97 22.87
N LEU A 10 48.21 41.99 22.30
CA LEU A 10 46.83 41.90 21.92
C LEU A 10 46.59 41.76 20.41
N SER A 11 47.66 41.72 19.59
CA SER A 11 47.54 41.65 18.13
C SER A 11 47.79 40.28 17.54
N ALA A 12 48.01 39.27 18.34
CA ALA A 12 48.36 37.92 17.84
C ALA A 12 47.28 36.84 18.08
N PHE A 13 46.10 37.20 18.53
CA PHE A 13 45.05 36.22 18.83
C PHE A 13 43.68 36.49 18.14
N ILE A 14 43.72 37.25 17.06
CA ILE A 14 42.64 37.19 16.08
C ILE A 14 43.06 36.19 15.02
N MET A 15 43.19 34.93 15.43
CA MET A 15 43.18 33.81 14.53
C MET A 15 41.75 33.71 14.04
N ALA A 16 41.50 34.25 12.83
CA ALA A 16 40.24 34.11 12.13
C ALA A 16 39.95 32.62 11.98
N VAL A 17 39.13 32.07 12.84
CA VAL A 17 38.43 30.82 12.60
C VAL A 17 37.44 31.15 11.50
N LEU A 18 37.90 31.11 10.27
CA LEU A 18 37.08 30.97 9.07
C LEU A 18 36.38 29.61 9.21
N PHE A 19 35.28 29.59 9.90
CA PHE A 19 34.26 28.56 9.66
C PHE A 19 33.84 28.75 8.20
N THR A 20 34.51 28.06 7.31
CA THR A 20 33.94 27.74 6.01
C THR A 20 32.73 26.89 6.30
N VAL A 21 31.56 27.52 6.46
CA VAL A 21 30.28 26.87 6.28
C VAL A 21 30.30 26.49 4.81
N THR A 22 30.83 25.32 4.49
CA THR A 22 30.54 24.68 3.23
C THR A 22 29.02 24.48 3.26
N ALA A 23 28.28 25.39 2.64
CA ALA A 23 26.91 25.12 2.25
C ALA A 23 27.02 23.88 1.32
N SER A 24 26.94 22.69 1.91
CA SER A 24 26.69 21.49 1.14
C SER A 24 25.38 21.79 0.43
N ALA A 25 25.44 22.02 -0.87
CA ALA A 25 24.23 22.08 -1.68
C ALA A 25 23.51 20.76 -1.41
N GLN A 26 22.44 20.82 -0.62
CA GLN A 26 21.70 19.63 -0.24
C GLN A 26 21.18 19.02 -1.55
N THR A 27 21.76 17.91 -1.96
CA THR A 27 21.32 17.21 -3.16
C THR A 27 19.87 16.82 -2.97
N LYS A 28 19.02 17.15 -3.94
CA LYS A 28 17.60 16.77 -3.87
C LYS A 28 17.48 15.26 -3.76
N PRO A 29 16.56 14.74 -2.93
CA PRO A 29 16.28 13.31 -2.87
C PRO A 29 15.92 12.73 -4.23
N ASN A 30 16.35 11.51 -4.51
CA ASN A 30 16.05 10.79 -5.74
C ASN A 30 14.83 9.91 -5.56
N ILE A 31 13.75 10.23 -6.27
CA ILE A 31 12.48 9.51 -6.23
C ILE A 31 12.21 8.88 -7.59
N TYR A 32 11.87 7.58 -7.57
CA TYR A 32 11.31 6.92 -8.74
C TYR A 32 9.79 6.96 -8.68
N ILE A 33 9.18 7.34 -9.81
CA ILE A 33 7.73 7.25 -10.01
C ILE A 33 7.42 6.08 -10.92
N LEU A 34 6.85 5.02 -10.35
CA LEU A 34 6.45 3.80 -11.06
C LEU A 34 4.97 3.90 -11.45
N ALA A 35 4.70 3.94 -12.76
CA ALA A 35 3.34 4.07 -13.25
C ALA A 35 2.73 2.70 -13.60
N THR A 36 1.51 2.43 -13.10
CA THR A 36 0.75 1.21 -13.42
C THR A 36 -0.49 1.49 -14.27
N GLY A 37 -0.86 2.77 -14.46
CA GLY A 37 -2.05 3.19 -15.21
C GLY A 37 -3.10 3.85 -14.30
N GLY A 38 -4.38 3.50 -14.49
CA GLY A 38 -5.49 3.99 -13.68
C GLY A 38 -6.03 5.36 -14.09
N THR A 39 -6.94 5.91 -13.25
CA THR A 39 -7.64 7.19 -13.46
C THR A 39 -6.72 8.39 -13.43
N ILE A 40 -5.67 8.35 -12.62
CA ILE A 40 -4.69 9.44 -12.49
C ILE A 40 -3.96 9.70 -13.82
N ALA A 41 -3.83 8.68 -14.66
CA ALA A 41 -3.39 8.75 -16.05
C ALA A 41 -4.59 8.69 -17.04
N GLY A 42 -5.79 9.00 -16.59
CA GLY A 42 -7.01 8.93 -17.37
C GLY A 42 -7.31 10.21 -18.14
N GLN A 43 -7.86 10.05 -19.34
CA GLN A 43 -8.30 11.14 -20.18
C GLN A 43 -9.80 11.03 -20.46
N GLY A 44 -10.57 12.04 -20.05
CA GLY A 44 -11.99 12.18 -20.35
C GLY A 44 -12.24 12.92 -21.66
N ALA A 45 -13.41 12.70 -22.25
CA ALA A 45 -13.84 13.38 -23.48
C ALA A 45 -14.13 14.87 -23.27
N SER A 46 -14.46 15.27 -22.05
CA SER A 46 -14.66 16.69 -21.67
C SER A 46 -14.31 16.92 -20.20
N GLN A 47 -14.19 18.17 -19.81
CA GLN A 47 -13.84 18.57 -18.43
C GLN A 47 -14.94 18.28 -17.39
N VAL A 48 -16.17 18.06 -17.84
CA VAL A 48 -17.36 17.83 -16.99
C VAL A 48 -17.92 16.40 -17.16
N SER A 49 -17.32 15.59 -18.01
CA SER A 49 -17.72 14.19 -18.24
C SER A 49 -17.10 13.28 -17.17
N SER A 50 -17.90 12.35 -16.63
CA SER A 50 -17.42 11.29 -15.76
C SER A 50 -16.79 10.11 -16.55
N GLY A 51 -17.08 9.99 -17.85
CA GLY A 51 -16.51 8.96 -18.71
C GLY A 51 -15.07 9.29 -19.10
N TYR A 52 -14.14 8.33 -18.90
CA TYR A 52 -12.73 8.48 -19.25
C TYR A 52 -12.11 7.14 -19.66
N LYS A 53 -10.96 7.22 -20.36
CA LYS A 53 -10.11 6.06 -20.65
C LYS A 53 -8.97 6.02 -19.65
N ALA A 54 -8.93 5.00 -18.80
CA ALA A 54 -7.86 4.80 -17.82
C ALA A 54 -6.51 4.54 -18.53
N GLY A 55 -5.40 5.01 -17.93
CA GLY A 55 -4.05 4.77 -18.44
C GLY A 55 -3.76 5.40 -19.80
N ALA A 56 -4.52 6.39 -20.25
CA ALA A 56 -4.35 7.00 -21.58
C ALA A 56 -3.15 7.96 -21.65
N ILE A 57 -2.67 8.46 -20.52
CA ILE A 57 -1.58 9.44 -20.41
C ILE A 57 -0.31 8.71 -19.95
N SER A 58 0.82 9.02 -20.59
CA SER A 58 2.12 8.46 -20.21
C SER A 58 2.62 9.06 -18.89
N VAL A 59 3.59 8.39 -18.26
CA VAL A 59 4.23 8.90 -17.03
C VAL A 59 4.84 10.28 -17.25
N ASP A 60 5.48 10.54 -18.39
CA ASP A 60 6.11 11.83 -18.69
C ASP A 60 5.07 12.97 -18.82
N GLN A 61 3.94 12.69 -19.48
CA GLN A 61 2.84 13.65 -19.58
C GLN A 61 2.23 13.97 -18.21
N MET A 62 2.08 12.96 -17.36
CA MET A 62 1.57 13.12 -16.01
C MET A 62 2.54 13.95 -15.14
N LEU A 63 3.84 13.70 -15.22
CA LEU A 63 4.86 14.48 -14.50
C LEU A 63 4.92 15.93 -14.98
N SER A 64 4.73 16.16 -16.28
CA SER A 64 4.68 17.52 -16.86
C SER A 64 3.51 18.34 -16.35
N ALA A 65 2.44 17.70 -15.86
CA ALA A 65 1.30 18.39 -15.25
C ALA A 65 1.57 18.89 -13.82
N VAL A 66 2.67 18.45 -13.18
CA VAL A 66 3.02 18.79 -11.79
C VAL A 66 4.51 19.17 -11.71
N PRO A 67 4.96 20.23 -12.41
CA PRO A 67 6.39 20.60 -12.47
C PRO A 67 7.00 20.91 -11.10
N GLN A 68 6.19 21.30 -10.11
CA GLN A 68 6.61 21.61 -8.75
C GLN A 68 7.29 20.45 -8.02
N ILE A 69 7.08 19.20 -8.44
CA ILE A 69 7.79 18.07 -7.85
C ILE A 69 9.28 18.11 -8.15
N MET A 70 9.69 18.73 -9.26
CA MET A 70 11.08 18.89 -9.62
C MET A 70 11.80 19.92 -8.72
N ASP A 71 11.05 20.79 -8.02
CA ASP A 71 11.63 21.73 -7.06
C ASP A 71 12.08 21.02 -5.78
N ILE A 72 11.41 19.92 -5.40
CA ILE A 72 11.61 19.22 -4.14
C ILE A 72 12.38 17.90 -4.27
N ALA A 73 12.43 17.28 -5.45
CA ALA A 73 13.09 15.99 -5.68
C ALA A 73 13.69 15.89 -7.09
N THR A 74 14.66 15.00 -7.26
CA THR A 74 15.09 14.50 -8.56
C THR A 74 14.17 13.33 -8.93
N ILE A 75 13.45 13.45 -10.02
CA ILE A 75 12.41 12.48 -10.40
C ILE A 75 12.87 11.64 -11.60
N LYS A 76 12.68 10.32 -11.50
CA LYS A 76 12.79 9.38 -12.62
C LYS A 76 11.46 8.65 -12.77
N GLY A 77 10.86 8.68 -13.97
CA GLY A 77 9.62 8.00 -14.30
C GLY A 77 9.86 6.66 -14.98
N GLU A 78 9.10 5.63 -14.62
CA GLU A 78 9.14 4.30 -15.26
C GLU A 78 7.72 3.74 -15.40
N GLN A 79 7.38 3.25 -16.59
CA GLN A 79 6.10 2.58 -16.85
C GLN A 79 6.23 1.08 -16.57
N VAL A 80 5.66 0.60 -15.47
CA VAL A 80 5.68 -0.83 -15.09
C VAL A 80 4.55 -1.60 -15.74
N ALA A 81 3.35 -1.00 -15.76
CA ALA A 81 2.16 -1.50 -16.43
C ALA A 81 1.28 -0.33 -16.92
N GLN A 82 0.35 -0.60 -17.83
CA GLN A 82 -0.58 0.40 -18.33
C GLN A 82 -1.99 -0.19 -18.42
N ILE A 83 -2.60 -0.41 -17.27
CA ILE A 83 -3.89 -1.10 -17.14
C ILE A 83 -4.86 -0.28 -16.27
N GLY A 84 -6.15 -0.53 -16.43
CA GLY A 84 -7.14 -0.16 -15.42
C GLY A 84 -6.93 -1.03 -14.18
N SER A 85 -7.11 -0.47 -13.00
CA SER A 85 -6.82 -1.24 -11.78
C SER A 85 -7.76 -2.43 -11.56
N GLN A 86 -8.93 -2.44 -12.17
CA GLN A 86 -9.82 -3.61 -12.20
C GLN A 86 -9.18 -4.83 -12.90
N ASP A 87 -8.18 -4.61 -13.76
CA ASP A 87 -7.44 -5.65 -14.49
C ASP A 87 -6.08 -5.98 -13.81
N MET A 88 -5.83 -5.46 -12.60
CA MET A 88 -4.64 -5.78 -11.82
C MET A 88 -4.58 -7.30 -11.56
N ASN A 89 -3.39 -7.86 -11.65
CA ASN A 89 -3.19 -9.30 -11.55
C ASN A 89 -1.86 -9.66 -10.85
N ASN A 90 -1.71 -10.95 -10.57
CA ASN A 90 -0.55 -11.48 -9.83
C ASN A 90 0.79 -11.26 -10.55
N GLU A 91 0.81 -11.31 -11.88
CA GLU A 91 2.02 -11.08 -12.69
C GLU A 91 2.50 -9.63 -12.53
N VAL A 92 1.58 -8.66 -12.65
CA VAL A 92 1.89 -7.24 -12.45
C VAL A 92 2.32 -6.97 -11.02
N TRP A 93 1.69 -7.58 -10.01
CA TRP A 93 2.11 -7.44 -8.62
C TRP A 93 3.53 -7.95 -8.38
N LEU A 94 3.87 -9.15 -8.87
CA LEU A 94 5.23 -9.69 -8.73
C LEU A 94 6.27 -8.83 -9.46
N LYS A 95 5.96 -8.37 -10.68
CA LYS A 95 6.82 -7.48 -11.44
C LYS A 95 7.06 -6.16 -10.71
N LEU A 96 5.99 -5.52 -10.22
CA LEU A 96 6.04 -4.26 -9.49
C LEU A 96 6.85 -4.39 -8.20
N ALA A 97 6.56 -5.39 -7.37
CA ALA A 97 7.23 -5.57 -6.09
C ALA A 97 8.72 -5.92 -6.23
N LYS A 98 9.09 -6.75 -7.22
CA LYS A 98 10.49 -7.02 -7.55
C LYS A 98 11.22 -5.76 -7.98
N ARG A 99 10.58 -4.93 -8.83
CA ARG A 99 11.16 -3.67 -9.28
C ARG A 99 11.33 -2.67 -8.14
N VAL A 100 10.34 -2.57 -7.25
CA VAL A 100 10.43 -1.74 -6.03
C VAL A 100 11.60 -2.18 -5.16
N ASN A 101 11.74 -3.48 -4.88
CA ASN A 101 12.86 -3.99 -4.06
C ASN A 101 14.22 -3.76 -4.72
N GLU A 102 14.33 -3.96 -6.04
CA GLU A 102 15.55 -3.69 -6.81
C GLU A 102 15.97 -2.22 -6.71
N LEU A 103 15.04 -1.29 -6.92
CA LEU A 103 15.31 0.14 -6.83
C LEU A 103 15.70 0.57 -5.41
N LEU A 104 14.94 0.12 -4.40
CA LEU A 104 15.20 0.50 -3.01
C LEU A 104 16.49 -0.09 -2.45
N SER A 105 17.06 -1.14 -3.06
CA SER A 105 18.38 -1.68 -2.71
C SER A 105 19.53 -0.76 -3.13
N GLN A 106 19.29 0.17 -4.06
CA GLN A 106 20.28 1.13 -4.53
C GLN A 106 20.47 2.25 -3.51
N PRO A 107 21.70 2.62 -3.18
CA PRO A 107 21.98 3.62 -2.15
C PRO A 107 21.53 5.04 -2.55
N ASP A 108 21.47 5.33 -3.85
CA ASP A 108 21.11 6.61 -4.43
C ASP A 108 19.60 6.77 -4.69
N VAL A 109 18.77 5.78 -4.34
CA VAL A 109 17.30 5.88 -4.39
C VAL A 109 16.78 6.15 -2.99
N ASP A 110 16.07 7.24 -2.78
CA ASP A 110 15.58 7.67 -1.47
C ASP A 110 14.14 7.23 -1.18
N GLY A 111 13.34 6.99 -2.21
CA GLY A 111 11.96 6.52 -2.07
C GLY A 111 11.29 6.23 -3.40
N ILE A 112 10.11 5.65 -3.32
CA ILE A 112 9.28 5.27 -4.48
C ILE A 112 7.88 5.87 -4.34
N VAL A 113 7.38 6.46 -5.43
CA VAL A 113 5.98 6.79 -5.60
C VAL A 113 5.38 5.88 -6.68
N ILE A 114 4.19 5.35 -6.46
CA ILE A 114 3.52 4.45 -7.41
C ILE A 114 2.18 5.04 -7.78
N THR A 115 2.00 5.39 -9.06
CA THR A 115 0.68 5.83 -9.54
C THR A 115 -0.17 4.61 -9.89
N HIS A 116 -1.38 4.56 -9.36
CA HIS A 116 -2.26 3.40 -9.41
C HIS A 116 -3.73 3.81 -9.60
N GLY A 117 -4.52 2.97 -10.23
CA GLY A 117 -5.97 3.15 -10.26
C GLY A 117 -6.61 2.75 -8.94
N THR A 118 -7.69 3.44 -8.57
CA THR A 118 -8.24 3.37 -7.21
C THR A 118 -9.00 2.07 -6.87
N ASP A 119 -9.44 1.27 -7.86
CA ASP A 119 -10.35 0.14 -7.61
C ASP A 119 -9.70 -1.02 -6.85
N THR A 120 -8.41 -1.28 -7.07
CA THR A 120 -7.64 -2.33 -6.38
C THR A 120 -6.38 -1.79 -5.71
N GLN A 121 -6.33 -0.47 -5.46
CA GLN A 121 -5.17 0.17 -4.84
C GLN A 121 -4.90 -0.37 -3.43
N GLU A 122 -5.93 -0.68 -2.66
CA GLU A 122 -5.82 -1.25 -1.32
C GLU A 122 -5.13 -2.62 -1.33
N GLU A 123 -5.43 -3.47 -2.31
CA GLU A 123 -4.83 -4.78 -2.46
C GLU A 123 -3.35 -4.66 -2.85
N THR A 124 -3.04 -3.78 -3.81
CA THR A 124 -1.65 -3.55 -4.25
C THR A 124 -0.81 -2.93 -3.13
N ALA A 125 -1.36 -1.95 -2.38
CA ALA A 125 -0.68 -1.35 -1.25
C ALA A 125 -0.35 -2.40 -0.18
N TYR A 126 -1.31 -3.26 0.15
CA TYR A 126 -1.11 -4.32 1.13
C TYR A 126 -0.11 -5.39 0.66
N PHE A 127 -0.18 -5.79 -0.62
CA PHE A 127 0.80 -6.71 -1.21
C PHE A 127 2.23 -6.17 -1.08
N LEU A 128 2.44 -4.91 -1.43
CA LEU A 128 3.75 -4.25 -1.29
C LEU A 128 4.17 -4.11 0.18
N ASN A 129 3.23 -3.80 1.07
CA ASN A 129 3.49 -3.71 2.51
C ASN A 129 4.04 -5.02 3.10
N LEU A 130 3.61 -6.16 2.54
CA LEU A 130 4.05 -7.49 2.95
C LEU A 130 5.33 -7.95 2.23
N THR A 131 5.71 -7.39 1.09
CA THR A 131 6.78 -7.92 0.22
C THR A 131 7.96 -6.99 -0.01
N VAL A 132 7.85 -5.70 0.29
CA VAL A 132 8.97 -4.76 0.24
C VAL A 132 9.96 -5.04 1.37
N LYS A 133 11.26 -5.00 1.06
CA LYS A 133 12.37 -5.31 2.00
C LYS A 133 13.23 -4.08 2.31
N SER A 134 12.60 -2.92 2.40
CA SER A 134 13.27 -1.65 2.70
C SER A 134 12.45 -0.84 3.69
N ASP A 135 13.12 0.01 4.47
CA ASP A 135 12.51 1.02 5.31
C ASP A 135 12.36 2.38 4.60
N LYS A 136 12.88 2.51 3.38
CA LYS A 136 12.70 3.71 2.55
C LYS A 136 11.23 3.86 2.16
N PRO A 137 10.71 5.10 2.07
CA PRO A 137 9.30 5.34 1.80
C PRO A 137 8.82 4.74 0.47
N VAL A 138 7.68 4.07 0.51
CA VAL A 138 6.91 3.63 -0.66
C VAL A 138 5.51 4.19 -0.53
N VAL A 139 5.13 5.05 -1.48
CA VAL A 139 3.88 5.78 -1.42
C VAL A 139 3.06 5.52 -2.70
N LEU A 140 1.88 4.93 -2.55
CA LEU A 140 0.94 4.82 -3.66
C LEU A 140 0.09 6.08 -3.74
N VAL A 141 -0.32 6.42 -4.95
CA VAL A 141 -1.17 7.58 -5.23
C VAL A 141 -2.12 7.29 -6.39
N GLY A 142 -3.34 7.77 -6.27
CA GLY A 142 -4.35 7.68 -7.31
C GLY A 142 -5.11 8.99 -7.47
N SER A 143 -6.17 8.95 -8.28
CA SER A 143 -7.16 10.02 -8.34
C SER A 143 -8.55 9.45 -8.62
N MET A 144 -9.57 10.14 -8.14
CA MET A 144 -10.97 9.79 -8.40
C MET A 144 -11.52 10.52 -9.63
N ARG A 145 -10.84 11.60 -10.06
CA ARG A 145 -11.19 12.37 -11.25
C ARG A 145 -10.11 12.23 -12.31
N PRO A 146 -10.48 12.13 -13.61
CA PRO A 146 -9.49 12.09 -14.68
C PRO A 146 -8.68 13.40 -14.74
N ALA A 147 -7.47 13.34 -15.27
CA ALA A 147 -6.56 14.49 -15.37
C ALA A 147 -7.17 15.68 -16.13
N THR A 148 -8.14 15.44 -17.02
CA THR A 148 -8.84 16.46 -17.81
C THR A 148 -10.02 17.13 -17.06
N ALA A 149 -10.41 16.67 -15.87
CA ALA A 149 -11.53 17.23 -15.14
C ALA A 149 -11.21 18.64 -14.57
N ILE A 150 -12.21 19.52 -14.47
CA ILE A 150 -12.05 20.88 -13.92
C ILE A 150 -11.42 20.85 -12.52
N SER A 151 -11.84 19.93 -11.66
CA SER A 151 -11.32 19.78 -10.30
C SER A 151 -10.55 18.47 -10.16
N ALA A 152 -9.62 18.18 -11.08
CA ALA A 152 -8.79 17.00 -11.00
C ALA A 152 -8.01 16.99 -9.69
N ASP A 153 -8.11 15.88 -8.93
CA ASP A 153 -7.42 15.67 -7.66
C ASP A 153 -5.99 15.10 -7.84
N GLY A 154 -5.71 14.49 -9.01
CA GLY A 154 -4.44 13.86 -9.32
C GLY A 154 -3.20 14.72 -9.10
N PRO A 155 -3.13 15.95 -9.63
CA PRO A 155 -1.95 16.81 -9.47
C PRO A 155 -1.57 17.08 -8.01
N ARG A 156 -2.54 17.39 -7.17
CA ARG A 156 -2.33 17.60 -5.73
C ARG A 156 -1.87 16.31 -5.04
N ASN A 157 -2.51 15.18 -5.36
CA ASN A 157 -2.17 13.89 -4.79
C ASN A 157 -0.74 13.48 -5.17
N ILE A 158 -0.30 13.68 -6.42
CA ILE A 158 1.08 13.40 -6.87
C ILE A 158 2.09 14.26 -6.11
N TYR A 159 1.84 15.57 -6.01
CA TYR A 159 2.73 16.45 -5.26
C TYR A 159 2.88 16.00 -3.81
N ASN A 160 1.78 15.72 -3.14
CA ASN A 160 1.76 15.25 -1.76
C ASN A 160 2.45 13.89 -1.59
N ALA A 161 2.27 12.96 -2.54
CA ALA A 161 2.93 11.66 -2.51
C ALA A 161 4.45 11.79 -2.61
N VAL A 162 4.96 12.66 -3.50
CA VAL A 162 6.39 12.95 -3.61
C VAL A 162 6.90 13.63 -2.34
N ALA A 163 6.18 14.65 -1.84
CA ALA A 163 6.53 15.35 -0.60
C ALA A 163 6.55 14.40 0.62
N CYS A 164 5.62 13.45 0.67
CA CYS A 164 5.61 12.38 1.69
C CYS A 164 6.82 11.45 1.52
N ALA A 165 7.14 11.03 0.29
CA ALA A 165 8.22 10.09 0.03
C ALA A 165 9.62 10.65 0.32
N ILE A 166 9.82 11.97 0.24
CA ILE A 166 11.11 12.62 0.57
C ILE A 166 11.27 12.96 2.04
N ALA A 167 10.21 12.91 2.83
CA ALA A 167 10.25 13.32 4.23
C ALA A 167 10.95 12.26 5.09
N PRO A 168 11.94 12.65 5.91
CA PRO A 168 12.63 11.69 6.79
C PRO A 168 11.69 10.95 7.74
N GLU A 169 10.61 11.60 8.18
CA GLU A 169 9.60 11.06 9.08
C GLU A 169 8.77 9.93 8.46
N SER A 170 8.78 9.82 7.13
CA SER A 170 8.07 8.77 6.39
C SER A 170 8.82 7.43 6.36
N LYS A 171 10.11 7.45 6.75
CA LYS A 171 10.93 6.25 6.79
C LYS A 171 10.43 5.26 7.83
N GLY A 172 10.33 3.98 7.44
CA GLY A 172 9.90 2.91 8.35
C GLY A 172 8.41 2.88 8.67
N LYS A 173 7.57 3.68 7.97
CA LYS A 173 6.11 3.72 8.19
C LYS A 173 5.32 2.63 7.46
N GLY A 174 6.00 1.71 6.77
CA GLY A 174 5.36 0.75 5.87
C GLY A 174 5.03 1.37 4.53
N VAL A 175 4.22 0.68 3.75
CA VAL A 175 3.67 1.20 2.50
C VAL A 175 2.46 2.08 2.81
N MET A 176 2.45 3.27 2.22
CA MET A 176 1.43 4.28 2.46
C MET A 176 0.65 4.58 1.17
N VAL A 177 -0.56 5.07 1.33
CA VAL A 177 -1.33 5.69 0.25
C VAL A 177 -1.56 7.15 0.60
N VAL A 178 -1.26 8.07 -0.33
CA VAL A 178 -1.50 9.49 -0.13
C VAL A 178 -2.54 9.96 -1.12
N MET A 179 -3.72 10.30 -0.61
CA MET A 179 -4.84 10.84 -1.36
C MET A 179 -5.67 11.76 -0.47
N ASP A 180 -6.23 12.83 -1.06
CA ASP A 180 -7.12 13.79 -0.37
C ASP A 180 -6.49 14.34 0.93
N ASP A 181 -5.21 14.70 0.86
CA ASP A 181 -4.39 15.20 1.98
C ASP A 181 -4.27 14.21 3.18
N LYS A 182 -4.73 12.94 3.06
CA LYS A 182 -4.55 11.89 4.08
C LYS A 182 -3.34 11.03 3.76
N ILE A 183 -2.66 10.57 4.81
CA ILE A 183 -1.63 9.53 4.75
C ILE A 183 -2.23 8.27 5.37
N ILE A 184 -2.50 7.29 4.54
CA ILE A 184 -3.29 6.09 4.85
C ILE A 184 -2.34 4.90 4.91
N GLY A 185 -2.46 4.07 5.96
CA GLY A 185 -1.64 2.88 6.11
C GLY A 185 -2.15 1.71 5.27
N ALA A 186 -1.25 0.98 4.61
CA ALA A 186 -1.64 -0.19 3.83
C ALA A 186 -2.25 -1.32 4.68
N ASP A 187 -2.06 -1.28 6.00
CA ASP A 187 -2.60 -2.27 6.96
C ASP A 187 -4.11 -2.14 7.20
N ASP A 188 -4.70 -0.95 6.98
CA ASP A 188 -6.14 -0.74 7.22
C ASP A 188 -6.88 -0.03 6.07
N ILE A 189 -6.19 0.34 5.00
CA ILE A 189 -6.79 1.05 3.87
C ILE A 189 -8.02 0.33 3.30
N ALA A 190 -9.06 1.09 3.01
CA ALA A 190 -10.24 0.64 2.27
C ALA A 190 -10.81 1.73 1.37
N LYS A 191 -11.28 1.35 0.17
CA LYS A 191 -12.07 2.22 -0.70
C LYS A 191 -13.51 2.22 -0.23
N THR A 192 -13.93 3.28 0.48
CA THR A 192 -15.24 3.34 1.15
C THR A 192 -16.33 4.01 0.34
N HIS A 193 -15.98 4.69 -0.76
CA HIS A 193 -16.93 5.40 -1.60
C HIS A 193 -16.62 5.22 -3.10
N THR A 194 -17.64 5.10 -3.92
CA THR A 194 -17.50 4.82 -5.36
C THR A 194 -17.10 6.04 -6.19
N LEU A 195 -17.37 7.27 -5.72
CA LEU A 195 -17.27 8.49 -6.53
C LEU A 195 -16.48 9.64 -5.87
N TRP A 196 -16.50 9.77 -4.56
CA TRP A 196 -15.91 10.92 -3.87
C TRP A 196 -14.40 10.87 -3.89
N VAL A 197 -13.75 12.04 -3.92
CA VAL A 197 -12.30 12.14 -3.81
C VAL A 197 -11.80 11.65 -2.45
N SER A 198 -12.60 11.89 -1.39
CA SER A 198 -12.36 11.38 -0.03
C SER A 198 -12.84 9.95 0.10
N THR A 199 -12.36 9.05 -0.77
CA THR A 199 -12.85 7.67 -0.85
C THR A 199 -12.04 6.68 -0.01
N PHE A 200 -10.75 6.97 0.22
CA PHE A 200 -9.90 6.09 0.99
C PHE A 200 -9.89 6.47 2.47
N GLU A 201 -10.08 5.47 3.30
CA GLU A 201 -10.07 5.58 4.76
C GLU A 201 -9.25 4.45 5.37
N ASP A 202 -8.83 4.64 6.61
CA ASP A 202 -8.40 3.59 7.53
C ASP A 202 -9.55 3.35 8.52
N PRO A 203 -10.52 2.46 8.20
CA PRO A 203 -11.82 2.43 8.86
C PRO A 203 -11.77 1.94 10.32
N ASN A 204 -10.73 1.18 10.71
CA ASN A 204 -10.58 0.68 12.07
C ASN A 204 -9.65 1.53 12.93
N TYR A 205 -8.58 2.09 12.35
CA TYR A 205 -7.49 2.72 13.11
C TYR A 205 -7.33 4.22 12.86
N GLY A 206 -7.99 4.76 11.82
CA GLY A 206 -7.78 6.13 11.35
C GLY A 206 -6.45 6.29 10.59
N PRO A 207 -6.23 7.41 9.89
CA PRO A 207 -5.06 7.63 9.06
C PRO A 207 -3.76 7.68 9.88
N LEU A 208 -2.63 7.31 9.26
CA LEU A 208 -1.31 7.49 9.86
C LEU A 208 -1.01 8.97 10.14
N GLY A 209 -1.53 9.85 9.30
CA GLY A 209 -1.34 11.28 9.40
C GLY A 209 -2.01 12.03 8.25
N ILE A 210 -1.62 13.28 8.10
CA ILE A 210 -2.11 14.19 7.06
C ILE A 210 -0.97 14.89 6.34
N MET A 211 -1.22 15.33 5.10
CA MET A 211 -0.36 16.26 4.37
C MET A 211 -0.83 17.69 4.60
N TYR A 212 0.04 18.53 5.14
CA TYR A 212 -0.26 19.94 5.34
C TYR A 212 0.89 20.81 4.81
N ASN A 213 0.58 21.72 3.89
CA ASN A 213 1.58 22.57 3.23
C ASN A 213 2.79 21.81 2.66
N GLY A 214 2.53 20.65 2.02
CA GLY A 214 3.58 19.80 1.44
C GLY A 214 4.46 19.09 2.47
N LYS A 215 4.01 18.96 3.72
CA LYS A 215 4.72 18.22 4.78
C LYS A 215 3.81 17.16 5.40
N PRO A 216 4.32 15.95 5.64
CA PRO A 216 3.57 14.95 6.39
C PRO A 216 3.56 15.30 7.89
N ILE A 217 2.41 15.13 8.52
CA ILE A 217 2.21 15.23 9.96
C ILE A 217 1.62 13.91 10.42
N TYR A 218 2.43 13.09 11.07
CA TYR A 218 2.02 11.76 11.55
C TYR A 218 1.40 11.84 12.94
N SER A 219 0.31 11.10 13.15
CA SER A 219 -0.39 10.98 14.44
C SER A 219 -0.28 9.58 15.05
N ARG A 220 0.00 8.54 14.25
CA ARG A 220 0.19 7.16 14.69
C ARG A 220 1.19 6.40 13.83
N GLU A 221 1.50 5.18 14.23
CA GLU A 221 2.27 4.18 13.48
C GLU A 221 1.50 2.86 13.44
N SER A 222 1.75 2.05 12.41
CA SER A 222 1.26 0.66 12.42
C SER A 222 2.06 -0.17 13.42
N VAL A 223 1.34 -0.96 14.21
CA VAL A 223 1.95 -1.97 15.11
C VAL A 223 2.09 -3.34 14.44
N LYS A 224 1.55 -3.49 13.22
CA LYS A 224 1.58 -4.71 12.44
C LYS A 224 2.93 -4.93 11.78
N ARG A 225 3.30 -6.18 11.52
CA ARG A 225 4.53 -6.49 10.78
C ARG A 225 4.39 -6.05 9.33
N HIS A 226 5.42 -5.40 8.81
CA HIS A 226 5.45 -4.93 7.43
C HIS A 226 6.90 -4.81 6.92
N THR A 227 7.06 -4.61 5.64
CA THR A 227 8.31 -4.31 4.94
C THR A 227 9.51 -5.13 5.46
N THR A 228 10.51 -4.52 6.07
CA THR A 228 11.72 -5.20 6.57
C THR A 228 11.44 -6.25 7.65
N LYS A 229 10.32 -6.15 8.36
CA LYS A 229 9.90 -7.10 9.40
C LYS A 229 9.02 -8.23 8.84
N SER A 230 8.62 -8.14 7.57
CA SER A 230 7.81 -9.17 6.92
C SER A 230 8.64 -10.42 6.62
N GLU A 231 8.03 -11.58 6.83
CA GLU A 231 8.65 -12.87 6.53
C GLU A 231 8.48 -13.32 5.07
N PHE A 232 7.65 -12.63 4.27
CA PHE A 232 7.37 -13.03 2.89
C PHE A 232 8.46 -12.56 1.94
N ASP A 233 9.13 -13.51 1.27
CA ASP A 233 10.13 -13.26 0.23
C ASP A 233 9.58 -13.71 -1.13
N ILE A 234 9.55 -12.78 -2.08
CA ILE A 234 9.04 -13.01 -3.44
C ILE A 234 10.15 -13.13 -4.49
N THR A 235 11.42 -13.08 -4.08
CA THR A 235 12.57 -13.01 -5.00
C THR A 235 12.52 -14.10 -6.07
N ASN A 236 12.26 -15.33 -5.64
CA ASN A 236 12.23 -16.51 -6.51
C ASN A 236 10.82 -16.92 -6.96
N LEU A 237 9.78 -16.19 -6.56
CA LEU A 237 8.41 -16.51 -6.98
C LEU A 237 8.17 -16.09 -8.43
N THR A 238 7.63 -17.00 -9.22
CA THR A 238 7.17 -16.76 -10.60
C THR A 238 5.66 -16.65 -10.69
N GLU A 239 4.96 -17.22 -9.71
CA GLU A 239 3.49 -17.19 -9.60
C GLU A 239 3.06 -17.14 -8.14
N LEU A 240 1.82 -16.77 -7.88
CA LEU A 240 1.18 -16.80 -6.57
C LEU A 240 0.08 -17.87 -6.54
N PRO A 241 -0.09 -18.57 -5.40
CA PRO A 241 -1.17 -19.52 -5.22
C PRO A 241 -2.54 -18.91 -5.49
N ARG A 242 -3.42 -19.63 -6.16
CA ARG A 242 -4.78 -19.17 -6.43
C ARG A 242 -5.60 -19.15 -5.16
N VAL A 243 -6.13 -17.98 -4.80
CA VAL A 243 -7.04 -17.76 -3.68
C VAL A 243 -8.27 -17.02 -4.19
N GLU A 244 -9.46 -17.53 -3.86
CA GLU A 244 -10.74 -16.93 -4.24
C GLU A 244 -11.41 -16.27 -3.03
N VAL A 245 -12.16 -15.18 -3.29
CA VAL A 245 -13.04 -14.57 -2.30
C VAL A 245 -14.48 -14.97 -2.61
N ILE A 246 -15.18 -15.55 -1.65
CA ILE A 246 -16.57 -15.98 -1.78
C ILE A 246 -17.45 -15.15 -0.85
N LEU A 247 -18.47 -14.51 -1.40
CA LEU A 247 -19.44 -13.72 -0.64
C LEU A 247 -20.51 -14.63 -0.03
N SER A 248 -20.73 -14.51 1.29
CA SER A 248 -21.90 -15.09 1.96
C SER A 248 -23.09 -14.12 1.98
N TYR A 249 -24.28 -14.65 1.77
CA TYR A 249 -25.55 -13.94 1.75
C TYR A 249 -26.70 -14.86 2.16
N SER A 250 -27.89 -14.32 2.36
CA SER A 250 -29.08 -15.14 2.69
C SER A 250 -29.32 -16.22 1.65
N ASN A 251 -29.43 -17.49 2.11
CA ASN A 251 -29.60 -18.66 1.26
C ASN A 251 -28.41 -18.96 0.32
N ALA A 252 -27.19 -18.52 0.67
CA ALA A 252 -25.98 -18.94 -0.06
C ALA A 252 -25.79 -20.46 0.05
N THR A 253 -25.41 -21.07 -1.07
CA THR A 253 -25.17 -22.52 -1.18
C THR A 253 -23.68 -22.81 -1.31
N GLU A 254 -23.32 -24.08 -1.43
CA GLU A 254 -21.96 -24.57 -1.70
C GLU A 254 -21.46 -24.26 -3.11
N LEU A 255 -22.30 -23.77 -4.02
CA LEU A 255 -22.02 -23.61 -5.45
C LEU A 255 -20.65 -22.91 -5.73
N PHE A 256 -20.39 -21.80 -5.05
CA PHE A 256 -19.15 -21.05 -5.29
C PHE A 256 -17.94 -21.70 -4.63
N VAL A 257 -18.12 -22.48 -3.55
CA VAL A 257 -17.05 -23.28 -2.95
C VAL A 257 -16.62 -24.35 -3.93
N ASP A 258 -17.57 -25.11 -4.50
CA ASP A 258 -17.30 -26.15 -5.48
C ASP A 258 -16.65 -25.58 -6.74
N ALA A 259 -17.11 -24.43 -7.21
CA ALA A 259 -16.54 -23.74 -8.37
C ALA A 259 -15.09 -23.31 -8.11
N ALA A 260 -14.79 -22.72 -6.96
CA ALA A 260 -13.43 -22.30 -6.58
C ALA A 260 -12.47 -23.51 -6.52
N VAL A 261 -12.89 -24.59 -5.86
CA VAL A 261 -12.09 -25.83 -5.75
C VAL A 261 -11.87 -26.46 -7.13
N LYS A 262 -12.91 -26.57 -7.94
CA LYS A 262 -12.80 -27.06 -9.33
C LYS A 262 -11.89 -26.19 -10.18
N GLY A 263 -11.88 -24.87 -9.92
CA GLY A 263 -11.00 -23.90 -10.57
C GLY A 263 -9.54 -23.95 -10.09
N GLY A 264 -9.20 -24.84 -9.13
CA GLY A 264 -7.83 -25.03 -8.64
C GLY A 264 -7.42 -24.09 -7.52
N ALA A 265 -8.37 -23.49 -6.80
CA ALA A 265 -8.06 -22.67 -5.62
C ALA A 265 -7.29 -23.49 -4.57
N LYS A 266 -6.24 -22.87 -4.01
CA LYS A 266 -5.46 -23.40 -2.89
C LYS A 266 -5.92 -22.82 -1.56
N GLY A 267 -6.64 -21.70 -1.61
CA GLY A 267 -7.26 -21.05 -0.48
C GLY A 267 -8.57 -20.37 -0.84
N ILE A 268 -9.43 -20.18 0.14
CA ILE A 268 -10.71 -19.51 0.03
C ILE A 268 -10.84 -18.52 1.20
N VAL A 269 -11.12 -17.26 0.88
CA VAL A 269 -11.53 -16.26 1.85
C VAL A 269 -13.04 -16.11 1.76
N VAL A 270 -13.73 -16.25 2.88
CA VAL A 270 -15.18 -16.04 2.95
C VAL A 270 -15.46 -14.63 3.41
N ALA A 271 -16.05 -13.80 2.54
CA ALA A 271 -16.66 -12.52 2.95
C ALA A 271 -18.02 -12.81 3.60
N GLY A 272 -17.97 -13.19 4.88
CA GLY A 272 -19.13 -13.63 5.65
C GLY A 272 -20.05 -12.49 6.08
N VAL A 273 -21.17 -12.83 6.69
CA VAL A 273 -22.08 -11.89 7.34
C VAL A 273 -21.69 -11.70 8.80
N GLY A 274 -21.98 -10.53 9.39
CA GLY A 274 -21.64 -10.27 10.80
C GLY A 274 -20.17 -10.56 11.10
N ASN A 275 -19.87 -11.36 12.11
CA ASN A 275 -18.53 -11.80 12.51
C ASN A 275 -17.97 -12.93 11.60
N GLY A 276 -18.11 -12.77 10.28
CA GLY A 276 -17.60 -13.75 9.32
C GLY A 276 -18.45 -15.04 9.23
N ASN A 277 -19.71 -14.97 9.61
CA ASN A 277 -20.64 -16.11 9.56
C ASN A 277 -21.08 -16.43 8.13
N MET A 278 -21.53 -17.66 7.93
CA MET A 278 -22.00 -18.16 6.66
C MET A 278 -23.14 -19.16 6.84
N THR A 279 -23.80 -19.54 5.76
CA THR A 279 -24.83 -20.59 5.84
C THR A 279 -24.22 -21.95 6.22
N THR A 280 -24.99 -22.82 6.87
CA THR A 280 -24.56 -24.18 7.22
C THR A 280 -24.12 -24.97 5.99
N ALA A 281 -24.78 -24.81 4.84
CA ALA A 281 -24.39 -25.48 3.59
C ALA A 281 -22.99 -25.06 3.14
N MET A 282 -22.71 -23.75 3.13
CA MET A 282 -21.38 -23.22 2.77
C MET A 282 -20.31 -23.66 3.78
N GLN A 283 -20.61 -23.60 5.09
CA GLN A 283 -19.66 -24.00 6.14
C GLN A 283 -19.29 -25.48 6.03
N ASN A 284 -20.26 -26.36 5.82
CA ASN A 284 -20.01 -27.78 5.66
C ASN A 284 -19.18 -28.11 4.42
N ALA A 285 -19.43 -27.42 3.30
CA ALA A 285 -18.64 -27.56 2.09
C ALA A 285 -17.19 -27.10 2.32
N LEU A 286 -16.99 -25.95 2.93
CA LEU A 286 -15.65 -25.42 3.26
C LEU A 286 -14.89 -26.35 4.23
N ALA A 287 -15.55 -26.84 5.29
CA ALA A 287 -14.94 -27.78 6.25
C ALA A 287 -14.52 -29.09 5.58
N LYS A 288 -15.29 -29.56 4.62
CA LYS A 288 -14.93 -30.74 3.80
C LYS A 288 -13.69 -30.47 2.97
N GLU A 289 -13.57 -29.32 2.36
CA GLU A 289 -12.42 -28.97 1.53
C GLU A 289 -11.17 -28.58 2.35
N ALA A 290 -11.35 -27.99 3.54
CA ALA A 290 -10.26 -27.74 4.48
C ALA A 290 -9.56 -29.05 4.91
N LYS A 291 -10.33 -30.12 5.17
CA LYS A 291 -9.77 -31.47 5.45
C LYS A 291 -8.97 -32.06 4.29
N LYS A 292 -9.13 -31.54 3.08
CA LYS A 292 -8.36 -31.94 1.88
C LYS A 292 -7.17 -31.02 1.61
N GLY A 293 -6.92 -30.01 2.48
CA GLY A 293 -5.78 -29.11 2.38
C GLY A 293 -6.07 -27.77 1.72
N ILE A 294 -7.33 -27.41 1.46
CA ILE A 294 -7.69 -26.03 1.05
C ILE A 294 -7.67 -25.14 2.29
N ALA A 295 -6.86 -24.08 2.27
CA ALA A 295 -6.85 -23.11 3.38
C ALA A 295 -8.11 -22.25 3.35
N VAL A 296 -8.79 -22.14 4.50
CA VAL A 296 -10.03 -21.35 4.63
C VAL A 296 -9.83 -20.24 5.64
N VAL A 297 -10.11 -19.00 5.22
CA VAL A 297 -10.08 -17.82 6.09
C VAL A 297 -11.47 -17.20 6.13
N ARG A 298 -12.03 -17.07 7.34
CA ARG A 298 -13.23 -16.28 7.58
C ARG A 298 -12.87 -14.80 7.66
N SER A 299 -13.53 -13.99 6.88
CA SER A 299 -13.52 -12.53 6.93
C SER A 299 -14.96 -12.01 6.88
N SER A 300 -15.18 -10.71 6.92
CA SER A 300 -16.51 -10.14 6.87
C SER A 300 -16.69 -9.23 5.66
N ARG A 301 -17.90 -9.22 5.10
CA ARG A 301 -18.33 -8.20 4.13
C ARG A 301 -18.57 -6.83 4.77
N ILE A 302 -18.55 -6.77 6.11
CA ILE A 302 -18.61 -5.52 6.87
C ILE A 302 -17.17 -4.99 6.97
N MET A 303 -16.96 -3.73 6.59
CA MET A 303 -15.62 -3.15 6.49
C MET A 303 -14.98 -2.82 7.82
N VAL A 304 -15.76 -2.64 8.88
CA VAL A 304 -15.32 -2.15 10.19
C VAL A 304 -15.55 -3.23 11.24
N GLY A 305 -14.57 -3.40 12.10
CA GLY A 305 -14.59 -4.38 13.17
C GLY A 305 -13.87 -5.69 12.81
N PRO A 306 -13.48 -6.47 13.81
CA PRO A 306 -12.75 -7.71 13.59
C PRO A 306 -13.67 -8.87 13.23
N THR A 307 -13.15 -9.84 12.49
CA THR A 307 -13.66 -11.21 12.43
C THR A 307 -12.91 -12.03 13.46
N CYS A 308 -13.55 -12.32 14.58
CA CYS A 308 -12.92 -13.00 15.73
C CYS A 308 -12.96 -14.51 15.59
N GLN A 309 -11.94 -15.19 16.18
CA GLN A 309 -11.98 -16.64 16.41
C GLN A 309 -12.82 -16.99 17.64
N TRP A 310 -13.26 -18.26 17.71
CA TRP A 310 -13.86 -18.90 18.89
C TRP A 310 -15.13 -18.19 19.41
N ASP A 311 -15.91 -17.64 18.49
CA ASP A 311 -17.22 -17.07 18.80
C ASP A 311 -18.33 -18.06 18.37
N GLU A 312 -19.16 -17.66 17.38
CA GLU A 312 -20.24 -18.54 16.86
C GLU A 312 -19.70 -19.72 16.02
N VAL A 313 -18.48 -19.62 15.51
CA VAL A 313 -17.82 -20.63 14.68
C VAL A 313 -16.62 -21.21 15.44
N ASP A 314 -16.59 -22.52 15.61
CA ASP A 314 -15.44 -23.25 16.13
C ASP A 314 -14.40 -23.43 14.99
N ASP A 315 -13.52 -22.44 14.85
CA ASP A 315 -12.50 -22.42 13.80
C ASP A 315 -11.53 -23.60 13.90
N ASP A 316 -11.16 -24.01 15.13
CA ASP A 316 -10.24 -25.11 15.35
C ASP A 316 -10.85 -26.45 14.92
N ALA A 317 -12.12 -26.71 15.23
CA ALA A 317 -12.82 -27.93 14.81
C ALA A 317 -12.99 -28.03 13.28
N LEU A 318 -13.07 -26.88 12.61
CA LEU A 318 -13.25 -26.78 11.16
C LEU A 318 -11.94 -26.66 10.37
N GLY A 319 -10.83 -26.34 11.02
CA GLY A 319 -9.54 -26.07 10.38
C GLY A 319 -9.54 -24.73 9.64
N PHE A 320 -10.23 -23.71 10.16
CA PHE A 320 -10.33 -22.38 9.61
C PHE A 320 -9.41 -21.40 10.34
N SER A 321 -9.14 -20.27 9.69
CA SER A 321 -8.53 -19.10 10.29
C SER A 321 -9.50 -17.90 10.22
N ALA A 322 -9.32 -16.92 11.09
CA ALA A 322 -10.10 -15.69 11.10
C ALA A 322 -9.23 -14.48 10.74
N SER A 323 -9.77 -13.55 9.97
CA SER A 323 -8.99 -12.47 9.38
C SER A 323 -8.75 -11.28 10.30
N TRP A 324 -9.31 -11.26 11.51
CA TRP A 324 -9.27 -10.09 12.40
C TRP A 324 -9.76 -8.83 11.67
N PHE A 325 -8.99 -7.75 11.71
CA PHE A 325 -9.33 -6.47 11.09
C PHE A 325 -9.04 -6.41 9.58
N ILE A 326 -8.65 -7.53 8.96
CA ILE A 326 -8.28 -7.55 7.54
C ILE A 326 -9.54 -7.86 6.72
N ASN A 327 -9.94 -6.94 5.85
CA ASN A 327 -11.07 -7.11 4.96
C ASN A 327 -10.83 -8.25 3.95
N PRO A 328 -11.86 -8.79 3.29
CA PRO A 328 -11.72 -9.98 2.43
C PRO A 328 -10.69 -9.82 1.29
N TYR A 329 -10.52 -8.63 0.74
CA TYR A 329 -9.61 -8.38 -0.39
C TYR A 329 -8.16 -8.42 0.07
N ARG A 330 -7.82 -7.74 1.17
CA ARG A 330 -6.50 -7.81 1.79
C ARG A 330 -6.23 -9.19 2.41
N ALA A 331 -7.25 -9.84 2.98
CA ALA A 331 -7.14 -11.22 3.49
C ALA A 331 -6.76 -12.21 2.38
N ARG A 332 -7.30 -12.03 1.17
CA ARG A 332 -6.89 -12.78 -0.01
C ARG A 332 -5.40 -12.59 -0.30
N VAL A 333 -4.91 -11.37 -0.26
CA VAL A 333 -3.49 -11.05 -0.50
C VAL A 333 -2.59 -11.75 0.53
N LEU A 334 -2.92 -11.64 1.82
CA LEU A 334 -2.13 -12.29 2.88
C LEU A 334 -2.18 -13.81 2.74
N LEU A 335 -3.34 -14.39 2.45
CA LEU A 335 -3.48 -15.84 2.29
C LEU A 335 -2.67 -16.36 1.08
N MET A 336 -2.63 -15.62 -0.04
CA MET A 336 -1.77 -16.00 -1.17
C MET A 336 -0.29 -16.07 -0.76
N LEU A 337 0.18 -15.10 0.01
CA LEU A 337 1.56 -15.10 0.48
C LEU A 337 1.81 -16.18 1.54
N ALA A 338 0.88 -16.38 2.49
CA ALA A 338 0.95 -17.45 3.49
C ALA A 338 1.08 -18.84 2.83
N LEU A 339 0.29 -19.09 1.79
CA LEU A 339 0.30 -20.35 1.04
C LEU A 339 1.60 -20.61 0.25
N THR A 340 2.47 -19.62 0.09
CA THR A 340 3.84 -19.86 -0.42
C THR A 340 4.74 -20.53 0.62
N LYS A 341 4.31 -20.57 1.90
CA LYS A 341 5.07 -21.09 3.05
C LYS A 341 4.41 -22.29 3.70
N THR A 342 3.11 -22.27 3.89
CA THR A 342 2.37 -23.28 4.65
C THR A 342 0.90 -23.34 4.25
N ASN A 343 0.25 -24.48 4.51
CA ASN A 343 -1.20 -24.64 4.49
C ASN A 343 -1.77 -25.01 5.88
N ASP A 344 -0.94 -24.97 6.92
CA ASP A 344 -1.40 -25.18 8.30
C ASP A 344 -2.20 -23.95 8.77
N TYR A 345 -3.48 -24.20 9.10
CA TYR A 345 -4.40 -23.13 9.51
C TYR A 345 -3.94 -22.40 10.79
N LYS A 346 -3.23 -23.04 11.71
CA LYS A 346 -2.71 -22.41 12.94
C LYS A 346 -1.60 -21.42 12.62
N GLU A 347 -0.71 -21.81 11.72
CA GLU A 347 0.37 -20.94 11.27
C GLU A 347 -0.18 -19.79 10.40
N ILE A 348 -1.18 -20.07 9.55
CA ILE A 348 -1.92 -19.02 8.83
C ILE A 348 -2.59 -18.07 9.82
N GLN A 349 -3.23 -18.58 10.88
CA GLN A 349 -3.84 -17.75 11.92
C GLN A 349 -2.82 -16.85 12.62
N ARG A 350 -1.62 -17.35 12.94
CA ARG A 350 -0.54 -16.54 13.49
C ARG A 350 -0.24 -15.35 12.55
N MET A 351 -0.10 -15.64 11.24
CA MET A 351 0.16 -14.60 10.24
C MET A 351 -0.97 -13.54 10.23
N PHE A 352 -2.24 -13.96 10.26
CA PHE A 352 -3.37 -13.02 10.32
C PHE A 352 -3.42 -12.18 11.62
N SER A 353 -2.80 -12.65 12.68
CA SER A 353 -2.71 -11.91 13.95
C SER A 353 -1.57 -10.89 13.95
N GLU A 354 -0.46 -11.18 13.25
CA GLU A 354 0.76 -10.38 13.27
C GLU A 354 0.82 -9.31 12.17
N TYR A 355 0.15 -9.56 11.03
CA TYR A 355 0.13 -8.69 9.85
C TYR A 355 -1.11 -7.82 9.71
#